data_ada097e34e784b51a1abd90596a0a0f9
#
_entry.id   ada097e34e784b51a1abd90596a0a0f9
#
_cell.length_a   1.000
_cell.length_b   1.000
_cell.length_c   1.000
_cell.angle_alpha   90.00
_cell.angle_beta   90.00
_cell.angle_gamma   90.00
#
_symmetry.space_group_name_H-M   'P 1'
#
loop_
_entity.id
_entity.type
_entity.pdbx_description
1 polymer ?
#
loop_
_entity_poly.entity_id
_entity_poly.type
_entity_poly.pdbx_seq_one_letter_code
_entity_poly.pdbx_strand_id
1 'polypeptide(L)'
;MQACETNMPNVDAQVNAVSTDAAPASGASPAGLAAAAATSAAAGVNAAVASGAAVSPRDVASSRPNQRTRRVNVGGVPMGGGAPCVVQSMLNAPADDVEANLRQIRALEAAGCEVVRMAIPRRAYLDQFAEVCAKSPLPVVADVHFDAGIAIEAARRGAAKLRINPGNIGGWEKTDEVIEAARAAHIPIRVGVNAGSLDDALKARADLTLPEKLAASAVEYVRHFEQRDFGDVVVSAKAHDVQATIATYRALAQEIPQVPLHIGITEAGTLMQGVIKSACGLGILLNEGIGDTMRISLTDEPTEEVRACWMLLAALDLRRRGPEIISCPTCGRCQVNLIGLAKKVDERLANRVEPVKVAVMGCVVNGPGEAADADLGVACGAGSGVVFKRGEVLRKVPEADIVDALMEELEKMA
;
A
#
# COMPACT_ATOMS: atom_id res chain seq x y z
N MET A 1 38.07 13.99 33.60
CA MET A 1 38.61 15.35 33.83
C MET A 1 38.84 16.00 32.49
N GLN A 2 38.28 17.11 32.33
CA GLN A 2 38.25 18.16 31.30
C GLN A 2 36.96 18.21 30.48
N ALA A 3 36.19 19.21 30.86
CA ALA A 3 35.01 19.72 30.19
C ALA A 3 35.39 20.42 28.87
N CYS A 4 34.55 20.32 27.90
CA CYS A 4 34.56 21.21 26.72
C CYS A 4 33.15 21.81 26.58
N GLU A 5 33.02 23.04 27.07
CA GLU A 5 31.89 23.94 26.82
C GLU A 5 32.06 24.51 25.42
N THR A 6 31.00 24.48 24.60
CA THR A 6 30.92 25.33 23.42
C THR A 6 29.50 25.86 23.24
N ASN A 7 29.35 27.13 23.58
CA ASN A 7 28.67 28.27 22.99
C ASN A 7 27.58 27.97 21.94
N MET A 8 26.35 28.28 22.33
CA MET A 8 25.25 28.65 21.44
C MET A 8 25.13 30.16 21.32
N PRO A 9 24.92 30.73 20.15
CA PRO A 9 24.47 32.12 20.04
C PRO A 9 22.92 32.19 20.03
N ASN A 10 22.45 33.09 20.87
CA ASN A 10 21.11 33.61 21.05
C ASN A 10 20.74 34.48 19.83
N VAL A 11 19.54 34.29 19.26
CA VAL A 11 18.96 35.23 18.28
C VAL A 11 17.52 35.54 18.72
N ASP A 12 17.38 36.66 19.44
CA ASP A 12 16.10 37.30 19.70
C ASP A 12 15.67 38.22 18.53
N ALA A 13 14.39 38.17 18.24
CA ALA A 13 13.47 39.21 17.79
C ALA A 13 13.82 40.09 16.58
N GLN A 14 12.96 40.01 15.56
CA GLN A 14 12.35 41.22 14.99
C GLN A 14 11.00 40.92 14.35
N VAL A 15 9.94 41.37 14.99
CA VAL A 15 8.60 41.56 14.44
C VAL A 15 8.60 42.89 13.71
N ASN A 16 8.21 42.93 12.44
CA ASN A 16 7.72 44.16 11.81
C ASN A 16 6.54 43.86 10.88
N ALA A 17 5.46 44.54 11.20
CA ALA A 17 4.21 44.62 10.47
C ALA A 17 4.37 45.43 9.18
N VAL A 18 3.72 44.97 8.09
CA VAL A 18 3.42 45.84 6.93
C VAL A 18 1.95 45.67 6.53
N SER A 19 1.33 46.80 6.37
CA SER A 19 -0.06 47.09 6.16
C SER A 19 -0.64 46.61 4.83
N THR A 20 -1.95 46.43 4.90
CA THR A 20 -2.93 46.33 3.80
C THR A 20 -2.91 47.54 2.85
N ASP A 21 -2.98 47.25 1.54
CA ASP A 21 -3.79 48.07 0.61
C ASP A 21 -4.22 47.28 -0.64
N ALA A 22 -5.38 47.63 -1.17
CA ALA A 22 -6.27 46.86 -1.99
C ALA A 22 -6.23 47.15 -3.51
N ALA A 23 -6.60 46.14 -4.29
CA ALA A 23 -7.45 46.08 -5.50
C ALA A 23 -6.91 46.57 -6.88
N PRO A 24 -7.65 46.25 -7.98
CA PRO A 24 -7.68 44.95 -8.66
C PRO A 24 -7.32 45.07 -10.16
N ALA A 25 -6.91 43.99 -10.81
CA ALA A 25 -6.88 43.93 -12.28
C ALA A 25 -7.30 42.55 -12.79
N SER A 26 -8.26 42.56 -13.65
CA SER A 26 -8.89 41.52 -14.44
C SER A 26 -7.92 40.79 -15.36
N GLY A 27 -8.00 39.45 -15.39
CA GLY A 27 -7.33 38.63 -16.39
C GLY A 27 -7.92 37.24 -16.41
N ALA A 28 -8.66 36.92 -17.45
CA ALA A 28 -9.30 35.63 -17.65
C ALA A 28 -8.28 34.47 -17.76
N SER A 29 -8.49 33.40 -17.00
CA SER A 29 -7.72 32.17 -17.03
C SER A 29 -8.47 31.09 -17.84
N PRO A 30 -7.80 30.29 -18.66
CA PRO A 30 -8.44 29.19 -19.41
C PRO A 30 -8.54 27.92 -18.56
N ALA A 31 -9.36 27.95 -17.51
CA ALA A 31 -9.64 26.80 -16.65
C ALA A 31 -11.00 26.13 -16.94
N GLY A 32 -11.62 26.42 -18.08
CA GLY A 32 -13.02 26.07 -18.35
C GLY A 32 -13.27 24.69 -18.97
N LEU A 33 -12.27 23.94 -19.42
CA LEU A 33 -12.52 22.70 -20.18
C LEU A 33 -12.18 21.40 -19.42
N ALA A 34 -11.44 21.44 -18.32
CA ALA A 34 -11.12 20.25 -17.51
C ALA A 34 -12.16 19.96 -16.41
N ALA A 35 -12.99 20.95 -16.05
CA ALA A 35 -13.99 20.80 -14.99
C ALA A 35 -15.27 20.06 -15.42
N ALA A 36 -15.58 20.01 -16.72
CA ALA A 36 -16.83 19.46 -17.22
C ALA A 36 -16.88 17.91 -17.22
N ALA A 37 -15.75 17.22 -17.29
CA ALA A 37 -15.71 15.76 -17.28
C ALA A 37 -15.72 15.16 -15.86
N ALA A 38 -15.17 15.90 -14.87
CA ALA A 38 -15.18 15.46 -13.46
C ALA A 38 -16.53 15.70 -12.79
N THR A 39 -17.31 16.69 -13.24
CA THR A 39 -18.63 17.02 -12.70
C THR A 39 -19.71 16.01 -13.08
N SER A 40 -19.60 15.31 -14.20
CA SER A 40 -20.62 14.35 -14.64
C SER A 40 -20.62 13.05 -13.78
N ALA A 41 -19.45 12.55 -13.39
CA ALA A 41 -19.37 11.36 -12.53
C ALA A 41 -19.72 11.69 -11.05
N ALA A 42 -19.32 12.85 -10.56
CA ALA A 42 -19.65 13.32 -9.22
C ALA A 42 -21.13 13.68 -9.08
N ALA A 43 -21.79 14.17 -10.14
CA ALA A 43 -23.20 14.48 -10.13
C ALA A 43 -24.09 13.21 -10.03
N GLY A 44 -23.66 12.09 -10.62
CA GLY A 44 -24.36 10.81 -10.51
C GLY A 44 -24.35 10.24 -9.09
N VAL A 45 -23.20 10.31 -8.41
CA VAL A 45 -23.03 9.83 -7.03
C VAL A 45 -23.80 10.73 -6.04
N ASN A 46 -23.74 12.05 -6.21
CA ASN A 46 -24.45 12.99 -5.35
C ASN A 46 -25.98 12.89 -5.53
N ALA A 47 -26.49 12.59 -6.73
CA ALA A 47 -27.92 12.40 -6.95
C ALA A 47 -28.45 11.11 -6.30
N ALA A 48 -27.63 10.03 -6.31
CA ALA A 48 -27.98 8.76 -5.64
C ALA A 48 -28.01 8.89 -4.11
N VAL A 49 -27.07 9.64 -3.53
CA VAL A 49 -27.04 9.92 -2.08
C VAL A 49 -28.25 10.78 -1.66
N ALA A 50 -28.64 11.75 -2.50
CA ALA A 50 -29.83 12.60 -2.24
C ALA A 50 -31.14 11.84 -2.37
N SER A 51 -31.21 10.75 -3.14
CA SER A 51 -32.43 9.93 -3.33
C SER A 51 -32.57 8.78 -2.32
N GLY A 52 -31.60 8.59 -1.41
CA GLY A 52 -31.59 7.47 -0.47
C GLY A 52 -31.46 6.08 -1.12
N ALA A 53 -31.15 6.01 -2.40
CA ALA A 53 -30.89 4.76 -3.09
C ALA A 53 -29.49 4.25 -2.70
N ALA A 54 -29.41 3.04 -2.17
CA ALA A 54 -28.14 2.37 -1.89
C ALA A 54 -27.36 2.18 -3.20
N VAL A 55 -26.26 2.91 -3.35
CA VAL A 55 -25.34 2.71 -4.49
C VAL A 55 -24.67 1.36 -4.30
N SER A 56 -24.92 0.44 -5.21
CA SER A 56 -24.30 -0.88 -5.17
C SER A 56 -22.79 -0.74 -5.26
N PRO A 57 -22.01 -1.49 -4.46
CA PRO A 57 -20.54 -1.53 -4.60
C PRO A 57 -20.06 -1.85 -6.02
N ARG A 58 -20.88 -2.53 -6.83
CA ARG A 58 -20.59 -2.85 -8.24
C ARG A 58 -20.66 -1.63 -9.14
N ASP A 59 -21.56 -0.68 -8.86
CA ASP A 59 -21.71 0.52 -9.69
C ASP A 59 -20.57 1.52 -9.49
N VAL A 60 -19.98 1.55 -8.30
CA VAL A 60 -18.77 2.32 -8.00
C VAL A 60 -17.51 1.62 -8.59
N ALA A 61 -17.50 0.29 -8.63
CA ALA A 61 -16.38 -0.49 -9.16
C ALA A 61 -16.21 -0.35 -10.68
N SER A 62 -17.30 -0.18 -11.44
CA SER A 62 -17.23 -0.12 -12.92
C SER A 62 -16.55 1.12 -13.48
N SER A 63 -16.33 2.16 -12.66
CA SER A 63 -15.65 3.40 -13.06
C SER A 63 -14.22 3.55 -12.52
N ARG A 64 -13.70 2.56 -11.79
CA ARG A 64 -12.39 2.64 -11.14
C ARG A 64 -11.25 2.57 -12.18
N PRO A 65 -10.21 3.41 -12.07
CA PRO A 65 -9.07 3.45 -13.00
C PRO A 65 -8.37 2.11 -13.19
N ASN A 66 -8.22 1.29 -12.15
CA ASN A 66 -7.52 0.00 -12.23
C ASN A 66 -8.18 -1.03 -13.18
N GLN A 67 -9.46 -0.82 -13.54
CA GLN A 67 -10.12 -1.65 -14.58
C GLN A 67 -9.70 -1.28 -16.00
N ARG A 68 -9.10 -0.11 -16.19
CA ARG A 68 -8.59 0.37 -17.48
C ARG A 68 -7.15 -0.05 -17.73
N THR A 69 -6.43 -0.46 -16.68
CA THR A 69 -5.03 -0.83 -16.79
C THR A 69 -4.87 -2.16 -17.53
N ARG A 70 -3.74 -2.34 -18.23
CA ARG A 70 -3.36 -3.61 -18.84
C ARG A 70 -3.15 -4.66 -17.77
N ARG A 71 -3.45 -5.90 -18.09
CA ARG A 71 -3.13 -7.02 -17.21
C ARG A 71 -1.69 -7.44 -17.43
N VAL A 72 -0.87 -7.34 -16.40
CA VAL A 72 0.53 -7.76 -16.39
C VAL A 72 0.68 -8.97 -15.49
N ASN A 73 1.41 -9.99 -15.93
CA ASN A 73 1.65 -11.22 -15.16
C ASN A 73 3.03 -11.21 -14.51
N VAL A 74 3.09 -11.42 -13.19
CA VAL A 74 4.34 -11.48 -12.42
C VAL A 74 4.47 -12.87 -11.81
N GLY A 75 5.12 -13.79 -12.50
CA GLY A 75 5.31 -15.15 -12.00
C GLY A 75 4.02 -15.87 -11.65
N GLY A 76 2.94 -15.69 -12.42
CA GLY A 76 1.61 -16.24 -12.17
C GLY A 76 0.66 -15.29 -11.42
N VAL A 77 1.15 -14.22 -10.80
CA VAL A 77 0.32 -13.23 -10.09
C VAL A 77 -0.11 -12.12 -11.07
N PRO A 78 -1.42 -11.97 -11.34
CA PRO A 78 -1.92 -10.92 -12.22
C PRO A 78 -1.94 -9.55 -11.50
N MET A 79 -1.48 -8.51 -12.19
CA MET A 79 -1.53 -7.11 -11.75
C MET A 79 -2.23 -6.27 -12.81
N GLY A 80 -3.15 -5.39 -12.41
CA GLY A 80 -3.92 -4.58 -13.35
C GLY A 80 -5.05 -5.33 -14.05
N GLY A 81 -5.75 -4.67 -14.96
CA GLY A 81 -6.86 -5.24 -15.72
C GLY A 81 -8.03 -5.68 -14.86
N GLY A 82 -8.28 -4.98 -13.75
CA GLY A 82 -9.33 -5.31 -12.80
C GLY A 82 -8.99 -6.45 -11.82
N ALA A 83 -7.74 -6.96 -11.84
CA ALA A 83 -7.28 -7.89 -10.82
C ALA A 83 -7.23 -7.22 -9.45
N PRO A 84 -7.38 -7.97 -8.35
CA PRO A 84 -7.25 -7.43 -6.99
C PRO A 84 -5.87 -6.78 -6.77
N CYS A 85 -5.83 -5.69 -6.00
CA CYS A 85 -4.57 -5.02 -5.65
C CYS A 85 -3.61 -5.99 -4.96
N VAL A 86 -2.42 -6.17 -5.52
CA VAL A 86 -1.41 -7.15 -5.08
C VAL A 86 -0.57 -6.60 -3.95
N VAL A 87 -0.43 -7.36 -2.87
CA VAL A 87 0.42 -7.04 -1.72
C VAL A 87 1.85 -7.50 -1.99
N GLN A 88 2.77 -6.55 -2.04
CA GLN A 88 4.19 -6.78 -2.22
C GLN A 88 4.99 -6.31 -1.02
N SER A 89 6.04 -7.05 -0.61
CA SER A 89 7.04 -6.59 0.34
C SER A 89 8.46 -6.72 -0.23
N MET A 90 9.44 -6.41 0.58
CA MET A 90 10.86 -6.42 0.20
C MET A 90 11.68 -7.12 1.26
N LEU A 91 12.60 -7.98 0.82
CA LEU A 91 13.56 -8.65 1.69
C LEU A 91 14.57 -7.64 2.24
N ASN A 92 14.93 -7.80 3.50
CA ASN A 92 15.97 -7.05 4.19
C ASN A 92 17.13 -7.94 4.66
N ALA A 93 17.04 -9.27 4.43
CA ALA A 93 18.13 -10.18 4.67
C ALA A 93 19.32 -9.90 3.73
N PRO A 94 20.57 -10.18 4.14
CA PRO A 94 21.75 -10.02 3.29
C PRO A 94 21.59 -10.78 1.96
N ALA A 95 22.01 -10.15 0.86
CA ALA A 95 21.82 -10.71 -0.49
C ALA A 95 22.60 -12.00 -0.74
N ASP A 96 23.65 -12.27 0.03
CA ASP A 96 24.49 -13.46 -0.01
C ASP A 96 24.00 -14.61 0.90
N ASP A 97 23.05 -14.37 1.80
CA ASP A 97 22.46 -15.39 2.68
C ASP A 97 21.15 -15.95 2.09
N VAL A 98 21.27 -16.97 1.25
CA VAL A 98 20.13 -17.64 0.61
C VAL A 98 19.14 -18.16 1.63
N GLU A 99 19.59 -18.83 2.69
CA GLU A 99 18.71 -19.43 3.69
C GLU A 99 17.98 -18.36 4.53
N ALA A 100 18.61 -17.25 4.87
CA ALA A 100 17.95 -16.13 5.54
C ALA A 100 16.84 -15.53 4.65
N ASN A 101 17.15 -15.30 3.36
CA ASN A 101 16.17 -14.82 2.40
C ASN A 101 14.99 -15.79 2.26
N LEU A 102 15.23 -17.09 2.16
CA LEU A 102 14.15 -18.10 2.05
C LEU A 102 13.31 -18.20 3.33
N ARG A 103 13.94 -18.10 4.52
CA ARG A 103 13.17 -18.03 5.78
C ARG A 103 12.27 -16.79 5.81
N GLN A 104 12.78 -15.64 5.41
CA GLN A 104 12.01 -14.40 5.36
C GLN A 104 10.86 -14.48 4.33
N ILE A 105 11.10 -15.07 3.15
CA ILE A 105 10.05 -15.29 2.13
C ILE A 105 8.92 -16.17 2.70
N ARG A 106 9.22 -17.26 3.41
CA ARG A 106 8.20 -18.13 4.03
C ARG A 106 7.39 -17.37 5.09
N ALA A 107 8.04 -16.53 5.89
CA ALA A 107 7.34 -15.69 6.86
C ALA A 107 6.43 -14.66 6.17
N LEU A 108 6.88 -14.05 5.10
CA LEU A 108 6.10 -13.12 4.29
C LEU A 108 4.92 -13.80 3.59
N GLU A 109 5.12 -15.02 3.05
CA GLU A 109 4.05 -15.84 2.46
C GLU A 109 2.97 -16.15 3.51
N ALA A 110 3.37 -16.60 4.69
CA ALA A 110 2.46 -16.86 5.80
C ALA A 110 1.68 -15.61 6.21
N ALA A 111 2.31 -14.43 6.20
CA ALA A 111 1.65 -13.15 6.45
C ALA A 111 0.71 -12.72 5.29
N GLY A 112 0.80 -13.35 4.11
CA GLY A 112 -0.03 -13.07 2.95
C GLY A 112 0.61 -12.16 1.90
N CYS A 113 1.93 -12.05 1.89
CA CYS A 113 2.64 -11.43 0.77
C CYS A 113 2.44 -12.25 -0.50
N GLU A 114 2.24 -11.59 -1.63
CA GLU A 114 1.97 -12.27 -2.90
C GLU A 114 3.16 -12.17 -3.87
N VAL A 115 3.98 -11.16 -3.71
CA VAL A 115 5.20 -10.93 -4.52
C VAL A 115 6.27 -10.35 -3.61
N VAL A 116 7.47 -10.89 -3.65
CA VAL A 116 8.61 -10.36 -2.89
C VAL A 116 9.61 -9.68 -3.80
N ARG A 117 10.34 -8.69 -3.28
CA ARG A 117 11.40 -7.99 -3.99
C ARG A 117 12.73 -8.19 -3.27
N MET A 118 13.76 -8.58 -4.01
CA MET A 118 15.12 -8.76 -3.52
C MET A 118 16.06 -7.79 -4.21
N ALA A 119 16.85 -7.05 -3.45
CA ALA A 119 17.90 -6.19 -4.00
C ALA A 119 19.11 -7.00 -4.46
N ILE A 120 19.67 -6.64 -5.63
CA ILE A 120 20.91 -7.22 -6.13
C ILE A 120 21.96 -6.11 -6.25
N PRO A 121 22.70 -5.81 -5.17
CA PRO A 121 23.63 -4.67 -5.14
C PRO A 121 24.90 -4.90 -5.96
N ARG A 122 25.28 -6.15 -6.25
CA ARG A 122 26.51 -6.53 -6.97
C ARG A 122 26.29 -7.78 -7.82
N ARG A 123 27.02 -7.90 -8.94
CA ARG A 123 27.00 -9.09 -9.82
C ARG A 123 27.36 -10.38 -9.09
N ALA A 124 28.19 -10.31 -8.06
CA ALA A 124 28.58 -11.47 -7.25
C ALA A 124 27.41 -12.18 -6.56
N TYR A 125 26.25 -11.53 -6.41
CA TYR A 125 25.07 -12.11 -5.75
C TYR A 125 24.03 -12.69 -6.72
N LEU A 126 24.37 -12.76 -8.02
CA LEU A 126 23.44 -13.30 -9.03
C LEU A 126 23.19 -14.80 -8.88
N ASP A 127 24.17 -15.57 -8.40
CA ASP A 127 23.99 -17.01 -8.18
C ASP A 127 23.07 -17.25 -6.98
N GLN A 128 23.23 -16.50 -5.88
CA GLN A 128 22.37 -16.55 -4.72
C GLN A 128 20.93 -16.09 -5.08
N PHE A 129 20.81 -15.03 -5.87
CA PHE A 129 19.51 -14.59 -6.38
C PHE A 129 18.81 -15.69 -7.20
N ALA A 130 19.53 -16.36 -8.10
CA ALA A 130 18.99 -17.46 -8.90
C ALA A 130 18.51 -18.63 -8.01
N GLU A 131 19.30 -18.96 -6.98
CA GLU A 131 18.93 -20.01 -6.02
C GLU A 131 17.70 -19.63 -5.21
N VAL A 132 17.58 -18.37 -4.77
CA VAL A 132 16.38 -17.85 -4.09
C VAL A 132 15.19 -17.94 -5.04
N CYS A 133 15.29 -17.51 -6.30
CA CYS A 133 14.21 -17.62 -7.28
C CYS A 133 13.73 -19.05 -7.48
N ALA A 134 14.66 -20.01 -7.59
CA ALA A 134 14.36 -21.42 -7.82
C ALA A 134 13.66 -22.11 -6.64
N LYS A 135 13.93 -21.66 -5.39
CA LYS A 135 13.41 -22.26 -4.16
C LYS A 135 12.25 -21.46 -3.54
N SER A 136 12.00 -20.25 -4.00
CA SER A 136 10.97 -19.37 -3.44
C SER A 136 9.56 -19.84 -3.78
N PRO A 137 8.64 -19.93 -2.79
CA PRO A 137 7.23 -20.16 -3.06
C PRO A 137 6.52 -18.95 -3.67
N LEU A 138 7.12 -17.76 -3.58
CA LEU A 138 6.57 -16.51 -4.11
C LEU A 138 7.37 -16.01 -5.31
N PRO A 139 6.75 -15.33 -6.27
CA PRO A 139 7.47 -14.65 -7.35
C PRO A 139 8.47 -13.62 -6.80
N VAL A 140 9.72 -13.67 -7.27
CA VAL A 140 10.81 -12.79 -6.82
C VAL A 140 11.07 -11.71 -7.84
N VAL A 141 11.01 -10.45 -7.42
CA VAL A 141 11.34 -9.28 -8.23
C VAL A 141 12.80 -8.90 -8.02
N ALA A 142 13.57 -8.83 -9.08
CA ALA A 142 14.94 -8.30 -9.03
C ALA A 142 14.94 -6.77 -8.92
N ASP A 143 15.49 -6.22 -7.85
CA ASP A 143 15.64 -4.78 -7.64
C ASP A 143 17.04 -4.34 -8.02
N VAL A 144 17.17 -3.68 -9.16
CA VAL A 144 18.45 -3.26 -9.73
C VAL A 144 18.48 -1.75 -9.93
N HIS A 145 19.56 -1.11 -9.44
CA HIS A 145 19.62 0.35 -9.43
C HIS A 145 20.60 0.95 -10.45
N PHE A 146 21.79 0.38 -10.62
CA PHE A 146 22.88 1.08 -11.35
C PHE A 146 23.54 0.27 -12.47
N ASP A 147 23.31 -1.03 -12.56
CA ASP A 147 24.00 -1.90 -13.52
C ASP A 147 22.99 -2.68 -14.38
N ALA A 148 22.83 -2.27 -15.64
CA ALA A 148 21.96 -2.94 -16.60
C ALA A 148 22.32 -4.43 -16.77
N GLY A 149 23.62 -4.77 -16.70
CA GLY A 149 24.05 -6.16 -16.80
C GLY A 149 23.54 -7.04 -15.66
N ILE A 150 23.35 -6.49 -14.45
CA ILE A 150 22.70 -7.22 -13.35
C ILE A 150 21.24 -7.48 -13.69
N ALA A 151 20.52 -6.49 -14.23
CA ALA A 151 19.11 -6.65 -14.61
C ALA A 151 18.94 -7.71 -15.72
N ILE A 152 19.80 -7.68 -16.74
CA ILE A 152 19.83 -8.64 -17.85
C ILE A 152 20.05 -10.07 -17.32
N GLU A 153 21.07 -10.24 -16.49
CA GLU A 153 21.38 -11.55 -15.90
C GLU A 153 20.28 -12.02 -14.92
N ALA A 154 19.69 -11.14 -14.14
CA ALA A 154 18.57 -11.48 -13.25
C ALA A 154 17.35 -11.99 -14.05
N ALA A 155 17.06 -11.36 -15.21
CA ALA A 155 15.99 -11.83 -16.11
C ALA A 155 16.23 -13.26 -16.58
N ARG A 156 17.47 -13.60 -16.94
CA ARG A 156 17.86 -14.93 -17.41
C ARG A 156 17.87 -15.99 -16.29
N ARG A 157 17.97 -15.55 -15.04
CA ARG A 157 18.15 -16.40 -13.84
C ARG A 157 16.89 -16.55 -13.00
N GLY A 158 15.71 -16.30 -13.58
CA GLY A 158 14.43 -16.64 -12.94
C GLY A 158 13.75 -15.49 -12.20
N ALA A 159 14.17 -14.23 -12.40
CA ALA A 159 13.38 -13.10 -11.92
C ALA A 159 11.96 -13.16 -12.48
N ALA A 160 10.95 -12.99 -11.62
CA ALA A 160 9.55 -12.89 -12.05
C ALA A 160 9.18 -11.49 -12.59
N LYS A 161 9.96 -10.49 -12.27
CA LYS A 161 9.86 -9.10 -12.72
C LYS A 161 11.18 -8.38 -12.45
N LEU A 162 11.53 -7.44 -13.29
CA LEU A 162 12.62 -6.49 -13.00
C LEU A 162 12.05 -5.22 -12.38
N ARG A 163 12.75 -4.63 -11.40
CA ARG A 163 12.55 -3.24 -10.99
C ARG A 163 13.80 -2.46 -11.30
N ILE A 164 13.64 -1.46 -12.14
CA ILE A 164 14.72 -0.56 -12.53
C ILE A 164 14.29 0.90 -12.37
N ASN A 165 15.30 1.76 -12.35
CA ASN A 165 15.12 3.18 -12.59
C ASN A 165 15.93 3.53 -13.85
N PRO A 166 15.29 3.80 -14.99
CA PRO A 166 15.99 4.07 -16.24
C PRO A 166 17.00 5.21 -16.14
N GLY A 167 16.70 6.25 -15.35
CA GLY A 167 17.62 7.36 -15.10
C GLY A 167 18.94 6.97 -14.42
N ASN A 168 18.98 5.83 -13.72
CA ASN A 168 20.18 5.37 -12.99
C ASN A 168 20.88 4.19 -13.65
N ILE A 169 20.27 3.54 -14.65
CA ILE A 169 20.77 2.27 -15.20
C ILE A 169 21.75 2.44 -16.37
N GLY A 170 22.03 3.69 -16.78
CA GLY A 170 22.99 4.00 -17.84
C GLY A 170 22.39 4.55 -19.12
N GLY A 171 21.19 5.16 -19.04
CA GLY A 171 20.52 5.84 -20.14
C GLY A 171 19.68 4.89 -21.04
N TRP A 172 19.21 5.45 -22.15
CA TRP A 172 18.23 4.78 -23.02
C TRP A 172 18.77 3.51 -23.68
N GLU A 173 20.00 3.53 -24.17
CA GLU A 173 20.63 2.36 -24.82
C GLU A 173 20.70 1.17 -23.85
N LYS A 174 21.09 1.41 -22.61
CA LYS A 174 21.12 0.35 -21.58
C LYS A 174 19.72 -0.09 -21.16
N THR A 175 18.78 0.82 -21.15
CA THR A 175 17.36 0.50 -20.91
C THR A 175 16.83 -0.42 -22.02
N ASP A 176 17.17 -0.17 -23.28
CA ASP A 176 16.79 -1.02 -24.41
C ASP A 176 17.34 -2.44 -24.27
N GLU A 177 18.62 -2.60 -23.87
CA GLU A 177 19.20 -3.92 -23.62
C GLU A 177 18.41 -4.69 -22.52
N VAL A 178 17.96 -3.98 -21.48
CA VAL A 178 17.15 -4.57 -20.40
C VAL A 178 15.75 -4.95 -20.90
N ILE A 179 15.14 -4.11 -21.73
CA ILE A 179 13.83 -4.41 -22.37
C ILE A 179 13.92 -5.70 -23.18
N GLU A 180 14.96 -5.85 -24.01
CA GLU A 180 15.14 -7.07 -24.82
C GLU A 180 15.36 -8.31 -23.95
N ALA A 181 16.12 -8.20 -22.86
CA ALA A 181 16.30 -9.31 -21.93
C ALA A 181 14.99 -9.70 -21.22
N ALA A 182 14.18 -8.72 -20.80
CA ALA A 182 12.89 -8.97 -20.18
C ALA A 182 11.88 -9.57 -21.17
N ARG A 183 11.89 -9.10 -22.42
CA ARG A 183 11.09 -9.65 -23.52
C ARG A 183 11.44 -11.14 -23.77
N ALA A 184 12.73 -11.44 -23.86
CA ALA A 184 13.20 -12.80 -24.06
C ALA A 184 12.87 -13.75 -22.90
N ALA A 185 12.83 -13.22 -21.69
CA ALA A 185 12.46 -13.95 -20.48
C ALA A 185 10.93 -13.97 -20.23
N HIS A 186 10.14 -13.27 -21.01
CA HIS A 186 8.68 -13.10 -20.85
C HIS A 186 8.29 -12.56 -19.45
N ILE A 187 9.04 -11.60 -18.94
CA ILE A 187 8.81 -10.98 -17.64
C ILE A 187 8.57 -9.47 -17.76
N PRO A 188 7.71 -8.89 -16.91
CA PRO A 188 7.46 -7.47 -16.92
C PRO A 188 8.58 -6.65 -16.27
N ILE A 189 8.58 -5.35 -16.56
CA ILE A 189 9.47 -4.38 -15.95
C ILE A 189 8.66 -3.40 -15.11
N ARG A 190 9.08 -3.14 -13.87
CA ARG A 190 8.60 -2.00 -13.10
C ARG A 190 9.57 -0.83 -13.20
N VAL A 191 9.10 0.25 -13.77
CA VAL A 191 9.78 1.53 -13.76
C VAL A 191 9.53 2.20 -12.41
N GLY A 192 10.62 2.49 -11.68
CA GLY A 192 10.54 3.12 -10.35
C GLY A 192 11.17 4.50 -10.35
N VAL A 193 10.35 5.54 -10.35
CA VAL A 193 10.79 6.93 -10.22
C VAL A 193 10.76 7.36 -8.76
N ASN A 194 11.77 8.09 -8.33
CA ASN A 194 11.87 8.72 -7.01
C ASN A 194 12.34 10.16 -7.16
N ALA A 195 11.99 11.02 -6.22
CA ALA A 195 12.38 12.44 -6.24
C ALA A 195 13.90 12.67 -6.37
N GLY A 196 14.70 11.84 -5.69
CA GLY A 196 16.17 11.94 -5.73
C GLY A 196 16.80 11.53 -7.06
N SER A 197 16.08 10.77 -7.89
CA SER A 197 16.57 10.21 -9.16
C SER A 197 15.92 10.80 -10.41
N LEU A 198 15.30 11.96 -10.29
CA LEU A 198 14.80 12.73 -11.42
C LEU A 198 15.98 13.20 -12.28
N ASP A 199 15.76 13.28 -13.59
CA ASP A 199 16.69 13.89 -14.53
C ASP A 199 16.98 15.36 -14.16
N ASP A 200 18.22 15.82 -14.38
CA ASP A 200 18.65 17.17 -13.96
C ASP A 200 17.90 18.26 -14.72
N ALA A 201 17.53 18.03 -15.98
CA ALA A 201 16.73 18.97 -16.75
C ALA A 201 15.32 19.09 -16.13
N LEU A 202 14.74 17.99 -15.68
CA LEU A 202 13.43 17.98 -15.02
C LEU A 202 13.50 18.60 -13.61
N LYS A 203 14.60 18.36 -12.87
CA LYS A 203 14.85 19.04 -11.57
C LYS A 203 14.89 20.54 -11.72
N ALA A 204 15.53 21.05 -12.78
CA ALA A 204 15.71 22.48 -13.06
C ALA A 204 14.40 23.20 -13.47
N ARG A 205 13.33 22.49 -13.84
CA ARG A 205 12.02 23.06 -14.19
C ARG A 205 11.36 23.72 -12.99
N ALA A 206 11.54 25.03 -12.82
CA ALA A 206 10.94 25.79 -11.72
C ALA A 206 9.42 26.01 -11.87
N ASP A 207 8.90 25.83 -13.07
CA ASP A 207 7.49 25.94 -13.44
C ASP A 207 6.68 24.69 -13.09
N LEU A 208 7.32 23.57 -12.74
CA LEU A 208 6.67 22.33 -12.35
C LEU A 208 6.82 22.06 -10.85
N THR A 209 5.74 21.59 -10.25
CA THR A 209 5.74 21.04 -8.89
C THR A 209 6.43 19.66 -8.84
N LEU A 210 6.79 19.18 -7.66
CA LEU A 210 7.38 17.85 -7.51
C LEU A 210 6.48 16.72 -8.05
N PRO A 211 5.16 16.70 -7.78
CA PRO A 211 4.25 15.73 -8.37
C PRO A 211 4.26 15.73 -9.91
N GLU A 212 4.24 16.89 -10.53
CA GLU A 212 4.27 17.02 -11.99
C GLU A 212 5.61 16.54 -12.57
N LYS A 213 6.72 16.81 -11.92
CA LYS A 213 8.05 16.29 -12.33
C LYS A 213 8.11 14.77 -12.25
N LEU A 214 7.60 14.19 -11.16
CA LEU A 214 7.56 12.72 -10.98
C LEU A 214 6.66 12.07 -12.03
N ALA A 215 5.50 12.64 -12.30
CA ALA A 215 4.58 12.14 -13.31
C ALA A 215 5.17 12.26 -14.72
N ALA A 216 5.73 13.41 -15.07
CA ALA A 216 6.36 13.64 -16.37
C ALA A 216 7.49 12.66 -16.65
N SER A 217 8.38 12.44 -15.67
CA SER A 217 9.47 11.46 -15.77
C SER A 217 8.94 10.04 -16.01
N ALA A 218 7.92 9.63 -15.25
CA ALA A 218 7.34 8.30 -15.39
C ALA A 218 6.65 8.11 -16.75
N VAL A 219 5.92 9.12 -17.23
CA VAL A 219 5.26 9.12 -18.54
C VAL A 219 6.28 9.03 -19.69
N GLU A 220 7.39 9.75 -19.59
CA GLU A 220 8.47 9.69 -20.58
C GLU A 220 9.02 8.26 -20.69
N TYR A 221 9.29 7.59 -19.56
CA TYR A 221 9.76 6.20 -19.58
C TYR A 221 8.71 5.25 -20.18
N VAL A 222 7.43 5.40 -19.83
CA VAL A 222 6.37 4.57 -20.41
C VAL A 222 6.31 4.73 -21.93
N ARG A 223 6.36 5.97 -22.43
CA ARG A 223 6.36 6.25 -23.88
C ARG A 223 7.55 5.61 -24.60
N HIS A 224 8.73 5.64 -23.97
CA HIS A 224 9.92 4.98 -24.53
C HIS A 224 9.73 3.44 -24.61
N PHE A 225 9.17 2.82 -23.57
CA PHE A 225 8.86 1.39 -23.56
C PHE A 225 7.81 1.03 -24.64
N GLU A 226 6.81 1.85 -24.81
CA GLU A 226 5.79 1.68 -25.86
C GLU A 226 6.38 1.82 -27.28
N GLN A 227 7.33 2.74 -27.49
CA GLN A 227 8.08 2.85 -28.76
C GLN A 227 8.93 1.61 -29.08
N ARG A 228 9.24 0.81 -28.07
CA ARG A 228 9.93 -0.48 -28.20
C ARG A 228 8.97 -1.66 -28.23
N ASP A 229 7.67 -1.45 -28.43
CA ASP A 229 6.62 -2.48 -28.39
C ASP A 229 6.67 -3.34 -27.12
N PHE A 230 7.01 -2.73 -25.97
CA PHE A 230 7.06 -3.39 -24.67
C PHE A 230 5.96 -2.86 -23.76
N GLY A 231 4.85 -3.61 -23.67
CA GLY A 231 3.66 -3.22 -22.91
C GLY A 231 3.58 -3.79 -21.49
N ASP A 232 4.43 -4.74 -21.14
CA ASP A 232 4.43 -5.38 -19.81
C ASP A 232 5.15 -4.52 -18.77
N VAL A 233 4.62 -3.32 -18.56
CA VAL A 233 5.19 -2.29 -17.70
C VAL A 233 4.29 -2.02 -16.51
N VAL A 234 4.89 -1.89 -15.33
CA VAL A 234 4.28 -1.37 -14.10
C VAL A 234 5.01 -0.09 -13.72
N VAL A 235 4.32 0.94 -13.24
CA VAL A 235 4.94 2.20 -12.85
C VAL A 235 4.81 2.44 -11.35
N SER A 236 5.87 2.98 -10.76
CA SER A 236 5.83 3.56 -9.41
C SER A 236 6.56 4.90 -9.38
N ALA A 237 5.92 5.95 -8.85
CA ALA A 237 6.50 7.26 -8.65
C ALA A 237 6.25 7.69 -7.20
N LYS A 238 7.24 7.47 -6.34
CA LYS A 238 7.08 7.58 -4.89
C LYS A 238 7.69 8.87 -4.34
N ALA A 239 6.97 9.51 -3.43
CA ALA A 239 7.45 10.58 -2.59
C ALA A 239 7.33 10.19 -1.11
N HIS A 240 7.97 10.94 -0.21
CA HIS A 240 7.82 10.78 1.24
C HIS A 240 6.61 11.57 1.78
N ASP A 241 6.19 12.58 1.05
CA ASP A 241 5.03 13.40 1.36
C ASP A 241 3.74 12.77 0.83
N VAL A 242 2.72 12.77 1.68
CA VAL A 242 1.42 12.15 1.38
C VAL A 242 0.70 12.87 0.25
N GLN A 243 0.65 14.21 0.30
CA GLN A 243 -0.07 15.01 -0.70
C GLN A 243 0.62 14.96 -2.05
N ALA A 244 1.96 15.05 -2.06
CA ALA A 244 2.75 14.90 -3.28
C ALA A 244 2.55 13.50 -3.90
N THR A 245 2.50 12.44 -3.09
CA THR A 245 2.23 11.07 -3.56
C THR A 245 0.85 10.99 -4.20
N ILE A 246 -0.21 11.48 -3.52
CA ILE A 246 -1.58 11.46 -4.05
C ILE A 246 -1.66 12.22 -5.38
N ALA A 247 -1.12 13.43 -5.43
CA ALA A 247 -1.13 14.25 -6.64
C ALA A 247 -0.39 13.57 -7.80
N THR A 248 0.78 12.96 -7.53
CA THR A 248 1.56 12.22 -8.54
C THR A 248 0.77 11.07 -9.14
N TYR A 249 0.16 10.21 -8.30
CA TYR A 249 -0.56 9.04 -8.80
C TYR A 249 -1.89 9.40 -9.48
N ARG A 250 -2.55 10.47 -9.07
CA ARG A 250 -3.70 11.02 -9.81
C ARG A 250 -3.31 11.49 -11.21
N ALA A 251 -2.18 12.22 -11.34
CA ALA A 251 -1.66 12.63 -12.63
C ALA A 251 -1.30 11.41 -13.50
N LEU A 252 -0.62 10.41 -12.95
CA LEU A 252 -0.29 9.17 -13.67
C LEU A 252 -1.55 8.42 -14.15
N ALA A 253 -2.58 8.31 -13.31
CA ALA A 253 -3.83 7.66 -13.68
C ALA A 253 -4.58 8.38 -14.82
N GLN A 254 -4.33 9.67 -15.01
CA GLN A 254 -4.87 10.47 -16.12
C GLN A 254 -4.00 10.36 -17.39
N GLU A 255 -2.69 10.47 -17.26
CA GLU A 255 -1.74 10.52 -18.39
C GLU A 255 -1.47 9.14 -19.02
N ILE A 256 -1.44 8.09 -18.20
CA ILE A 256 -1.15 6.71 -18.61
C ILE A 256 -2.18 5.72 -18.03
N PRO A 257 -3.49 5.91 -18.30
CA PRO A 257 -4.58 5.16 -17.68
C PRO A 257 -4.52 3.66 -17.93
N GLN A 258 -3.79 3.22 -18.95
CA GLN A 258 -3.63 1.81 -19.33
C GLN A 258 -2.47 1.11 -18.59
N VAL A 259 -1.65 1.82 -17.81
CA VAL A 259 -0.45 1.25 -17.15
C VAL A 259 -0.74 0.92 -15.69
N PRO A 260 -0.50 -0.32 -15.23
CA PRO A 260 -0.64 -0.68 -13.83
C PRO A 260 0.28 0.13 -12.91
N LEU A 261 -0.26 0.57 -11.78
CA LEU A 261 0.44 1.42 -10.82
C LEU A 261 0.78 0.66 -9.54
N HIS A 262 2.06 0.70 -9.15
CA HIS A 262 2.54 0.22 -7.86
C HIS A 262 2.62 1.38 -6.88
N ILE A 263 1.65 1.48 -6.00
CA ILE A 263 1.55 2.56 -5.03
C ILE A 263 2.34 2.29 -3.75
N GLY A 264 2.79 3.35 -3.11
CA GLY A 264 3.50 3.29 -1.83
C GLY A 264 4.07 4.64 -1.46
N ILE A 265 4.25 4.88 -0.16
CA ILE A 265 4.97 6.03 0.36
C ILE A 265 6.37 5.56 0.75
N THR A 266 7.40 6.30 0.34
CA THR A 266 8.78 6.02 0.75
C THR A 266 9.09 6.74 2.06
N GLU A 267 9.99 6.15 2.88
CA GLU A 267 10.43 6.78 4.13
C GLU A 267 9.26 7.14 5.07
N ALA A 268 8.29 6.22 5.19
CA ALA A 268 7.09 6.50 5.96
C ALA A 268 7.35 6.60 7.47
N GLY A 269 8.39 5.92 7.98
CA GLY A 269 8.81 5.96 9.38
C GLY A 269 8.61 4.64 10.12
N THR A 270 8.60 4.71 11.45
CA THR A 270 8.34 3.56 12.33
C THR A 270 6.90 3.08 12.24
N LEU A 271 6.60 1.91 12.82
CA LEU A 271 5.34 1.20 12.67
C LEU A 271 4.09 2.11 12.73
N MET A 272 3.82 2.73 13.86
CA MET A 272 2.61 3.55 14.02
C MET A 272 2.56 4.75 13.05
N GLN A 273 3.65 5.48 12.95
CA GLN A 273 3.75 6.66 12.09
C GLN A 273 3.67 6.30 10.61
N GLY A 274 4.40 5.24 10.23
CA GLY A 274 4.44 4.77 8.85
C GLY A 274 3.12 4.18 8.38
N VAL A 275 2.42 3.44 9.25
CA VAL A 275 1.07 2.91 8.96
C VAL A 275 0.07 4.05 8.78
N ILE A 276 0.04 5.05 9.67
CA ILE A 276 -0.86 6.20 9.54
C ILE A 276 -0.61 6.96 8.24
N LYS A 277 0.66 7.31 7.95
CA LYS A 277 1.03 7.99 6.70
C LYS A 277 0.59 7.20 5.47
N SER A 278 0.89 5.91 5.45
CA SER A 278 0.56 5.03 4.34
C SER A 278 -0.95 4.86 4.19
N ALA A 279 -1.68 4.67 5.29
CA ALA A 279 -3.13 4.54 5.28
C ALA A 279 -3.81 5.80 4.72
N CYS A 280 -3.35 6.99 5.10
CA CYS A 280 -3.88 8.24 4.54
C CYS A 280 -3.64 8.33 3.02
N GLY A 281 -2.41 8.13 2.56
CA GLY A 281 -2.07 8.30 1.14
C GLY A 281 -2.61 7.19 0.26
N LEU A 282 -2.33 5.94 0.61
CA LEU A 282 -2.76 4.79 -0.18
C LEU A 282 -4.26 4.56 -0.06
N GLY A 283 -4.86 4.86 1.09
CA GLY A 283 -6.31 4.73 1.30
C GLY A 283 -7.11 5.62 0.36
N ILE A 284 -6.70 6.88 0.19
CA ILE A 284 -7.32 7.80 -0.77
C ILE A 284 -7.19 7.25 -2.20
N LEU A 285 -5.98 6.86 -2.61
CA LEU A 285 -5.74 6.35 -3.96
C LEU A 285 -6.53 5.07 -4.24
N LEU A 286 -6.50 4.10 -3.33
CA LEU A 286 -7.24 2.85 -3.46
C LEU A 286 -8.75 3.06 -3.50
N ASN A 287 -9.29 4.00 -2.71
CA ASN A 287 -10.70 4.36 -2.75
C ASN A 287 -11.11 5.00 -4.09
N GLU A 288 -10.18 5.69 -4.75
CA GLU A 288 -10.34 6.24 -6.09
C GLU A 288 -10.12 5.18 -7.19
N GLY A 289 -9.77 3.94 -6.82
CA GLY A 289 -9.45 2.85 -7.73
C GLY A 289 -8.06 2.97 -8.37
N ILE A 290 -7.17 3.75 -7.79
CA ILE A 290 -5.78 3.91 -8.23
C ILE A 290 -4.88 3.00 -7.39
N GLY A 291 -4.21 2.04 -8.03
CA GLY A 291 -3.29 1.11 -7.40
C GLY A 291 -3.62 -0.34 -7.70
N ASP A 292 -2.76 -0.97 -8.50
CA ASP A 292 -2.86 -2.37 -8.91
C ASP A 292 -1.98 -3.28 -8.05
N THR A 293 -0.96 -2.70 -7.42
CA THR A 293 -0.09 -3.34 -6.44
C THR A 293 0.42 -2.30 -5.45
N MET A 294 0.66 -2.71 -4.22
CA MET A 294 1.04 -1.81 -3.15
C MET A 294 2.16 -2.35 -2.28
N ARG A 295 2.90 -1.43 -1.64
CA ARG A 295 3.79 -1.72 -0.52
C ARG A 295 3.74 -0.60 0.50
N ILE A 296 3.46 -0.94 1.74
CA ILE A 296 3.72 -0.08 2.90
C ILE A 296 5.19 -0.28 3.29
N SER A 297 5.96 0.80 3.44
CA SER A 297 7.39 0.74 3.78
C SER A 297 7.58 1.23 5.21
N LEU A 298 8.07 0.36 6.07
CA LEU A 298 8.26 0.63 7.50
C LEU A 298 9.72 0.44 7.91
N THR A 299 10.14 1.15 8.95
CA THR A 299 11.35 0.83 9.70
C THR A 299 10.98 -0.19 10.77
N ASP A 300 10.65 -1.41 10.31
CA ASP A 300 10.20 -2.53 11.13
C ASP A 300 10.35 -3.85 10.35
N GLU A 301 9.91 -4.97 10.93
CA GLU A 301 9.90 -6.27 10.27
C GLU A 301 9.02 -6.25 9.00
N PRO A 302 9.48 -6.82 7.88
CA PRO A 302 8.71 -6.81 6.62
C PRO A 302 7.33 -7.49 6.70
N THR A 303 7.11 -8.38 7.67
CA THR A 303 5.80 -8.99 7.94
C THR A 303 4.78 -7.98 8.44
N GLU A 304 5.21 -6.96 9.20
CA GLU A 304 4.33 -5.87 9.64
C GLU A 304 3.90 -4.96 8.48
N GLU A 305 4.77 -4.80 7.45
CA GLU A 305 4.37 -4.12 6.20
C GLU A 305 3.20 -4.84 5.51
N VAL A 306 3.27 -6.18 5.44
CA VAL A 306 2.23 -7.02 4.81
C VAL A 306 0.94 -6.98 5.63
N ARG A 307 1.05 -7.10 6.97
CA ARG A 307 -0.10 -6.99 7.88
C ARG A 307 -0.83 -5.65 7.69
N ALA A 308 -0.07 -4.55 7.69
CA ALA A 308 -0.63 -3.21 7.47
C ALA A 308 -1.31 -3.06 6.09
N CYS A 309 -0.76 -3.68 5.03
CA CYS A 309 -1.41 -3.71 3.71
C CYS A 309 -2.77 -4.42 3.77
N TRP A 310 -2.86 -5.59 4.42
CA TRP A 310 -4.10 -6.33 4.54
C TRP A 310 -5.14 -5.59 5.40
N MET A 311 -4.72 -4.96 6.50
CA MET A 311 -5.60 -4.13 7.32
C MET A 311 -6.18 -2.96 6.51
N LEU A 312 -5.36 -2.29 5.70
CA LEU A 312 -5.83 -1.20 4.84
C LEU A 312 -6.80 -1.68 3.77
N LEU A 313 -6.50 -2.79 3.10
CA LEU A 313 -7.40 -3.38 2.09
C LEU A 313 -8.72 -3.84 2.69
N ALA A 314 -8.70 -4.40 3.89
CA ALA A 314 -9.91 -4.81 4.62
C ALA A 314 -10.75 -3.61 5.06
N ALA A 315 -10.12 -2.55 5.60
CA ALA A 315 -10.81 -1.32 6.00
C ALA A 315 -11.51 -0.59 4.84
N LEU A 316 -11.06 -0.83 3.60
CA LEU A 316 -11.66 -0.28 2.37
C LEU A 316 -12.60 -1.28 1.66
N ASP A 317 -12.90 -2.42 2.25
CA ASP A 317 -13.69 -3.52 1.64
C ASP A 317 -13.18 -3.98 0.25
N LEU A 318 -11.89 -3.80 -0.03
CA LEU A 318 -11.30 -4.20 -1.30
C LEU A 318 -10.88 -5.67 -1.30
N ARG A 319 -10.23 -6.11 -0.23
CA ARG A 319 -9.78 -7.49 -0.01
C ARG A 319 -9.73 -7.77 1.48
N ARG A 320 -9.98 -9.01 1.86
CA ARG A 320 -9.92 -9.45 3.27
C ARG A 320 -9.01 -10.66 3.41
N ARG A 321 -8.21 -10.67 4.45
CA ARG A 321 -7.38 -11.79 4.89
C ARG A 321 -7.24 -11.71 6.40
N GLY A 322 -7.51 -12.81 7.07
CA GLY A 322 -7.45 -12.87 8.53
C GLY A 322 -8.63 -12.19 9.23
N PRO A 323 -8.60 -12.15 10.55
CA PRO A 323 -9.66 -11.61 11.37
C PRO A 323 -9.69 -10.08 11.36
N GLU A 324 -10.90 -9.53 11.46
CA GLU A 324 -11.18 -8.14 11.76
C GLU A 324 -11.76 -8.06 13.15
N ILE A 325 -11.12 -7.31 14.06
CA ILE A 325 -11.60 -7.14 15.42
C ILE A 325 -12.37 -5.83 15.54
N ILE A 326 -13.63 -5.92 15.91
CA ILE A 326 -14.49 -4.78 16.21
C ILE A 326 -14.55 -4.65 17.74
N SER A 327 -14.01 -3.56 18.29
CA SER A 327 -14.03 -3.31 19.72
C SER A 327 -14.52 -1.90 20.01
N CYS A 328 -15.41 -1.77 20.97
CA CYS A 328 -15.87 -0.44 21.39
C CYS A 328 -14.76 0.28 22.21
N PRO A 329 -14.74 1.63 22.16
CA PRO A 329 -13.85 2.38 23.04
C PRO A 329 -14.30 2.18 24.52
N THR A 330 -13.34 2.04 25.43
CA THR A 330 -13.63 1.95 26.87
C THR A 330 -14.31 3.23 27.36
N CYS A 331 -15.53 3.13 27.82
CA CYS A 331 -16.27 4.25 28.41
C CYS A 331 -16.72 3.89 29.82
N GLY A 332 -17.38 4.82 30.53
CA GLY A 332 -17.86 4.61 31.91
C GLY A 332 -18.89 3.47 32.11
N ARG A 333 -19.38 2.88 31.03
CA ARG A 333 -20.27 1.71 31.05
C ARG A 333 -19.53 0.37 30.98
N CYS A 334 -18.23 0.39 30.68
CA CYS A 334 -17.43 -0.83 30.59
C CYS A 334 -17.21 -1.41 31.99
N GLN A 335 -17.55 -2.69 32.17
CA GLN A 335 -17.51 -3.38 33.47
C GLN A 335 -16.49 -4.53 33.51
N VAL A 336 -15.64 -4.63 32.49
CA VAL A 336 -14.61 -5.65 32.32
C VAL A 336 -13.29 -5.02 31.88
N ASN A 337 -12.20 -5.75 31.98
CA ASN A 337 -10.92 -5.35 31.39
C ASN A 337 -10.96 -5.53 29.85
N LEU A 338 -11.71 -4.66 29.15
CA LEU A 338 -11.91 -4.76 27.72
C LEU A 338 -10.60 -4.66 26.91
N ILE A 339 -9.68 -3.79 27.32
CA ILE A 339 -8.36 -3.65 26.65
C ILE A 339 -7.60 -4.97 26.72
N GLY A 340 -7.57 -5.60 27.87
CA GLY A 340 -6.91 -6.90 28.05
C GLY A 340 -7.59 -8.03 27.27
N LEU A 341 -8.92 -8.04 27.23
CA LEU A 341 -9.70 -9.01 26.46
C LEU A 341 -9.45 -8.86 24.95
N ALA A 342 -9.56 -7.64 24.41
CA ALA A 342 -9.35 -7.37 23.00
C ALA A 342 -7.93 -7.76 22.55
N LYS A 343 -6.90 -7.43 23.35
CA LYS A 343 -5.51 -7.85 23.06
C LYS A 343 -5.34 -9.37 23.05
N LYS A 344 -5.93 -10.10 24.02
CA LYS A 344 -5.87 -11.56 24.05
C LYS A 344 -6.57 -12.19 22.85
N VAL A 345 -7.70 -11.62 22.42
CA VAL A 345 -8.41 -12.07 21.22
C VAL A 345 -7.55 -11.83 19.98
N ASP A 346 -6.94 -10.65 19.85
CA ASP A 346 -6.04 -10.31 18.74
C ASP A 346 -4.84 -11.27 18.67
N GLU A 347 -4.18 -11.52 19.81
CA GLU A 347 -3.06 -12.46 19.91
C GLU A 347 -3.44 -13.89 19.50
N ARG A 348 -4.62 -14.36 19.94
CA ARG A 348 -5.13 -15.72 19.62
C ARG A 348 -5.50 -15.85 18.13
N LEU A 349 -5.90 -14.77 17.50
CA LEU A 349 -6.31 -14.72 16.10
C LEU A 349 -5.19 -14.34 15.13
N ALA A 350 -4.02 -13.93 15.63
CA ALA A 350 -2.93 -13.37 14.82
C ALA A 350 -2.47 -14.26 13.65
N ASN A 351 -2.59 -15.59 13.78
CA ASN A 351 -2.18 -16.57 12.77
C ASN A 351 -3.34 -17.09 11.91
N ARG A 352 -4.57 -16.62 12.14
CA ARG A 352 -5.73 -17.03 11.36
C ARG A 352 -5.71 -16.35 9.99
N VAL A 353 -5.93 -17.16 8.96
CA VAL A 353 -5.92 -16.69 7.56
C VAL A 353 -7.34 -16.43 7.04
N GLU A 354 -8.31 -17.20 7.55
CA GLU A 354 -9.70 -17.09 7.13
C GLU A 354 -10.30 -15.76 7.58
N PRO A 355 -10.97 -15.02 6.68
CA PRO A 355 -11.64 -13.78 7.03
C PRO A 355 -12.79 -14.07 8.02
N VAL A 356 -12.78 -13.35 9.14
CA VAL A 356 -13.86 -13.39 10.13
C VAL A 356 -13.92 -12.06 10.88
N LYS A 357 -15.13 -11.56 11.12
CA LYS A 357 -15.34 -10.38 11.97
C LYS A 357 -15.66 -10.81 13.39
N VAL A 358 -14.80 -10.45 14.33
CA VAL A 358 -14.97 -10.79 15.76
C VAL A 358 -15.20 -9.52 16.57
N ALA A 359 -16.34 -9.42 17.26
CA ALA A 359 -16.67 -8.29 18.10
C ALA A 359 -16.34 -8.54 19.58
N VAL A 360 -15.69 -7.56 20.22
CA VAL A 360 -15.42 -7.56 21.66
C VAL A 360 -15.98 -6.28 22.29
N MET A 361 -17.18 -6.39 22.89
CA MET A 361 -17.96 -5.26 23.37
C MET A 361 -17.98 -5.18 24.90
N GLY A 362 -17.62 -4.02 25.45
CA GLY A 362 -17.46 -3.80 26.89
C GLY A 362 -18.76 -3.66 27.69
N CYS A 363 -19.94 -3.57 27.04
CA CYS A 363 -21.23 -3.54 27.71
C CYS A 363 -22.33 -4.13 26.83
N VAL A 364 -23.42 -4.57 27.47
CA VAL A 364 -24.59 -5.17 26.80
C VAL A 364 -25.54 -4.14 26.20
N VAL A 365 -25.36 -2.85 26.46
CA VAL A 365 -26.32 -1.80 26.06
C VAL A 365 -26.22 -1.53 24.56
N ASN A 366 -25.03 -1.27 24.06
CA ASN A 366 -24.81 -0.95 22.64
C ASN A 366 -24.19 -2.15 21.86
N GLY A 367 -23.59 -3.09 22.61
CA GLY A 367 -22.83 -4.18 22.03
C GLY A 367 -23.56 -4.97 20.93
N PRO A 368 -24.78 -5.43 21.16
CA PRO A 368 -25.51 -6.19 20.14
C PRO A 368 -25.84 -5.38 18.87
N GLY A 369 -26.09 -4.06 19.00
CA GLY A 369 -26.39 -3.18 17.86
C GLY A 369 -25.14 -2.81 17.05
N GLU A 370 -24.06 -2.40 17.72
CA GLU A 370 -22.79 -2.01 17.08
C GLU A 370 -22.03 -3.21 16.51
N ALA A 371 -22.33 -4.40 16.97
CA ALA A 371 -21.71 -5.64 16.53
C ALA A 371 -22.61 -6.55 15.70
N ALA A 372 -23.75 -6.02 15.21
CA ALA A 372 -24.71 -6.81 14.42
C ALA A 372 -24.10 -7.43 13.16
N ASP A 373 -23.10 -6.76 12.57
CA ASP A 373 -22.38 -7.22 11.37
C ASP A 373 -21.22 -8.18 11.67
N ALA A 374 -20.96 -8.47 12.95
CA ALA A 374 -19.90 -9.40 13.32
C ALA A 374 -20.36 -10.86 13.11
N ASP A 375 -19.45 -11.68 12.58
CA ASP A 375 -19.71 -13.12 12.43
C ASP A 375 -19.83 -13.79 13.79
N LEU A 376 -19.02 -13.36 14.77
CA LEU A 376 -19.01 -13.84 16.15
C LEU A 376 -18.65 -12.67 17.08
N GLY A 377 -19.15 -12.67 18.31
CA GLY A 377 -18.76 -11.64 19.26
C GLY A 377 -19.12 -11.95 20.69
N VAL A 378 -18.67 -11.07 21.58
CA VAL A 378 -19.04 -11.05 22.99
C VAL A 378 -19.49 -9.67 23.41
N ALA A 379 -20.60 -9.60 24.11
CA ALA A 379 -21.07 -8.40 24.83
C ALA A 379 -20.89 -8.62 26.33
N CYS A 380 -19.98 -7.84 26.95
CA CYS A 380 -19.58 -8.02 28.33
C CYS A 380 -20.52 -7.29 29.30
N GLY A 381 -20.66 -7.84 30.49
CA GLY A 381 -21.32 -7.25 31.65
C GLY A 381 -20.54 -7.52 32.91
N ALA A 382 -21.08 -7.22 34.09
CA ALA A 382 -20.40 -7.43 35.38
C ALA A 382 -19.98 -8.91 35.56
N GLY A 383 -18.69 -9.18 35.47
CA GLY A 383 -18.08 -10.50 35.68
C GLY A 383 -18.49 -11.59 34.68
N SER A 384 -19.09 -11.24 33.55
CA SER A 384 -19.55 -12.23 32.55
C SER A 384 -19.64 -11.61 31.14
N GLY A 385 -19.68 -12.47 30.12
CA GLY A 385 -19.92 -12.10 28.73
C GLY A 385 -21.02 -12.94 28.10
N VAL A 386 -21.77 -12.35 27.18
CA VAL A 386 -22.75 -13.03 26.33
C VAL A 386 -22.13 -13.24 24.96
N VAL A 387 -21.83 -14.47 24.61
CA VAL A 387 -21.32 -14.84 23.29
C VAL A 387 -22.47 -14.90 22.30
N PHE A 388 -22.31 -14.28 21.14
CA PHE A 388 -23.34 -14.25 20.09
C PHE A 388 -22.69 -14.51 18.71
N LYS A 389 -23.50 -15.03 17.79
CA LYS A 389 -23.12 -15.28 16.40
C LYS A 389 -24.16 -14.61 15.49
N ARG A 390 -23.73 -13.66 14.66
CA ARG A 390 -24.59 -12.91 13.76
C ARG A 390 -25.84 -12.35 14.46
N GLY A 391 -25.62 -11.76 15.65
CA GLY A 391 -26.69 -11.20 16.48
C GLY A 391 -27.48 -12.18 17.33
N GLU A 392 -27.38 -13.50 17.11
CA GLU A 392 -28.04 -14.52 17.91
C GLU A 392 -27.19 -14.89 19.14
N VAL A 393 -27.81 -14.85 20.32
CA VAL A 393 -27.18 -15.22 21.58
C VAL A 393 -26.94 -16.73 21.63
N LEU A 394 -25.69 -17.15 21.79
CA LEU A 394 -25.33 -18.56 21.94
C LEU A 394 -25.32 -18.99 23.41
N ARG A 395 -24.51 -18.30 24.23
CA ARG A 395 -24.34 -18.65 25.65
C ARG A 395 -23.79 -17.48 26.47
N LYS A 396 -24.01 -17.54 27.79
CA LYS A 396 -23.38 -16.66 28.76
C LYS A 396 -22.22 -17.38 29.42
N VAL A 397 -21.08 -16.71 29.58
CA VAL A 397 -19.85 -17.26 30.16
C VAL A 397 -19.25 -16.31 31.20
N PRO A 398 -18.54 -16.80 32.21
CA PRO A 398 -17.73 -15.97 33.11
C PRO A 398 -16.69 -15.16 32.34
N GLU A 399 -16.27 -13.99 32.87
CA GLU A 399 -15.26 -13.13 32.23
C GLU A 399 -13.96 -13.87 31.92
N ALA A 400 -13.51 -14.77 32.81
CA ALA A 400 -12.29 -15.55 32.64
C ALA A 400 -12.32 -16.47 31.41
N ASP A 401 -13.50 -16.94 31.02
CA ASP A 401 -13.70 -17.96 29.97
C ASP A 401 -14.07 -17.34 28.61
N ILE A 402 -14.19 -16.01 28.52
CA ILE A 402 -14.66 -15.31 27.31
C ILE A 402 -13.79 -15.65 26.10
N VAL A 403 -12.46 -15.55 26.24
CA VAL A 403 -11.54 -15.76 25.11
C VAL A 403 -11.63 -17.20 24.60
N ASP A 404 -11.61 -18.17 25.51
CA ASP A 404 -11.69 -19.60 25.15
C ASP A 404 -13.05 -19.92 24.52
N ALA A 405 -14.14 -19.37 25.07
CA ALA A 405 -15.46 -19.53 24.47
C ALA A 405 -15.57 -18.96 23.06
N LEU A 406 -14.94 -17.82 22.77
CA LEU A 406 -14.87 -17.27 21.42
C LEU A 406 -14.05 -18.18 20.49
N MET A 407 -12.91 -18.70 20.94
CA MET A 407 -12.09 -19.62 20.14
C MET A 407 -12.83 -20.91 19.81
N GLU A 408 -13.52 -21.53 20.79
CA GLU A 408 -14.35 -22.71 20.58
C GLU A 408 -15.45 -22.49 19.52
N GLU A 409 -16.14 -21.35 19.56
CA GLU A 409 -17.16 -21.06 18.55
C GLU A 409 -16.57 -20.77 17.17
N LEU A 410 -15.37 -20.17 17.10
CA LEU A 410 -14.66 -19.96 15.85
C LEU A 410 -14.19 -21.27 15.19
N GLU A 411 -13.76 -22.24 15.99
CA GLU A 411 -13.39 -23.57 15.49
C GLU A 411 -14.59 -24.31 14.88
N LYS A 412 -15.81 -24.11 15.41
CA LYS A 412 -17.03 -24.66 14.84
C LYS A 412 -17.49 -23.99 13.55
N MET A 413 -16.88 -22.84 13.20
CA MET A 413 -17.18 -22.08 11.98
C MET A 413 -16.21 -22.41 10.84
N ALA A 414 -15.08 -23.04 11.14
CA ALA A 414 -14.11 -23.49 10.16
C ALA A 414 -14.58 -24.81 9.52
#